data_1b5cffa1d1163f69add6374857633bac
#
_entry.id   1b5cffa1d1163f69add6374857633bac
#
_cell.length_a   1.000
_cell.length_b   1.000
_cell.length_c   1.000
_cell.angle_alpha   90.00
_cell.angle_beta   90.00
_cell.angle_gamma   90.00
#
_symmetry.space_group_name_H-M   'P 1'
#
loop_
_entity.id
_entity.type
_entity.pdbx_description
1 polymer ?
#
loop_
_entity_poly.entity_id
_entity_poly.type
_entity_poly.pdbx_seq_one_letter_code
_entity_poly.pdbx_strand_id
1 'polypeptide(L)'
;MTDSVDVYDAIVAADNVFMTKFSQGDARGVAELYTEKGQFLPPNGDFVVGREAIKETFQAFMDMGIKVIKLETLEVEGYGDTATEVGKYILEDEGGQVLDEGKFMVIWKQEAGQWKLHRDMINSSVPAKE
;
A
#
# COMPACT_ATOMS: atom_id res chain seq x y z
N MET A 1 -18.78 9.71 15.83
CA MET A 1 -17.44 9.40 16.38
C MET A 1 -17.04 7.99 15.97
N THR A 2 -15.87 7.86 15.40
CA THR A 2 -15.38 6.58 14.92
C THR A 2 -14.53 5.93 15.99
N ASP A 3 -14.86 4.73 16.42
CA ASP A 3 -14.04 3.99 17.37
C ASP A 3 -12.98 3.16 16.62
N SER A 4 -12.11 2.48 17.35
CA SER A 4 -10.99 1.74 16.76
C SER A 4 -11.46 0.58 15.91
N VAL A 5 -12.65 -0.01 16.20
CA VAL A 5 -13.19 -1.10 15.39
C VAL A 5 -13.60 -0.58 14.01
N ASP A 6 -14.27 0.58 13.98
CA ASP A 6 -14.69 1.19 12.72
C ASP A 6 -13.48 1.61 11.90
N VAL A 7 -12.45 2.15 12.54
CA VAL A 7 -11.21 2.51 11.84
C VAL A 7 -10.54 1.27 11.25
N TYR A 8 -10.46 0.19 12.01
CA TYR A 8 -9.88 -1.06 11.53
C TYR A 8 -10.58 -1.51 10.25
N ASP A 9 -11.92 -1.58 10.30
CA ASP A 9 -12.70 -2.04 9.15
C ASP A 9 -12.53 -1.11 7.96
N ALA A 10 -12.46 0.20 8.18
CA ALA A 10 -12.27 1.17 7.10
C ALA A 10 -10.91 1.01 6.43
N ILE A 11 -9.86 0.76 7.21
CA ILE A 11 -8.51 0.58 6.66
C ILE A 11 -8.44 -0.74 5.89
N VAL A 12 -9.02 -1.83 6.42
CA VAL A 12 -9.06 -3.10 5.69
C VAL A 12 -9.80 -2.94 4.37
N ALA A 13 -10.92 -2.20 4.37
CA ALA A 13 -11.66 -1.94 3.13
C ALA A 13 -10.82 -1.15 2.14
N ALA A 14 -10.06 -0.16 2.61
CA ALA A 14 -9.18 0.63 1.74
C ALA A 14 -8.06 -0.25 1.16
N ASP A 15 -7.48 -1.15 1.95
CA ASP A 15 -6.49 -2.11 1.45
C ASP A 15 -7.09 -3.03 0.37
N ASN A 16 -8.34 -3.44 0.54
CA ASN A 16 -9.01 -4.28 -0.46
C ASN A 16 -9.17 -3.54 -1.79
N VAL A 17 -9.50 -2.24 -1.74
CA VAL A 17 -9.58 -1.43 -2.96
C VAL A 17 -8.20 -1.35 -3.63
N PHE A 18 -7.15 -1.16 -2.84
CA PHE A 18 -5.77 -1.12 -3.34
C PHE A 18 -5.43 -2.42 -4.08
N MET A 19 -5.69 -3.56 -3.46
CA MET A 19 -5.40 -4.86 -4.05
C MET A 19 -6.16 -5.06 -5.36
N THR A 20 -7.43 -4.66 -5.40
CA THR A 20 -8.26 -4.80 -6.60
C THR A 20 -7.73 -3.96 -7.74
N LYS A 21 -7.42 -2.67 -7.47
CA LYS A 21 -6.92 -1.78 -8.52
C LYS A 21 -5.57 -2.26 -9.06
N PHE A 22 -4.70 -2.74 -8.18
CA PHE A 22 -3.42 -3.25 -8.63
C PHE A 22 -3.61 -4.46 -9.55
N SER A 23 -4.48 -5.41 -9.17
CA SER A 23 -4.71 -6.62 -9.97
C SER A 23 -5.34 -6.31 -11.32
N GLN A 24 -6.02 -5.17 -11.43
CA GLN A 24 -6.60 -4.71 -12.70
C GLN A 24 -5.57 -4.00 -13.58
N GLY A 25 -4.35 -3.83 -13.10
CA GLY A 25 -3.33 -3.08 -13.83
C GLY A 25 -3.55 -1.58 -13.84
N ASP A 26 -4.30 -1.07 -12.87
CA ASP A 26 -4.71 0.33 -12.82
C ASP A 26 -3.77 1.14 -11.93
N ALA A 27 -2.58 1.45 -12.46
CA ALA A 27 -1.57 2.19 -11.70
C ALA A 27 -2.04 3.59 -11.30
N ARG A 28 -2.81 4.26 -12.17
CA ARG A 28 -3.38 5.57 -11.82
C ARG A 28 -4.36 5.44 -10.67
N GLY A 29 -5.22 4.42 -10.70
CA GLY A 29 -6.17 4.17 -9.63
C GLY A 29 -5.48 3.89 -8.31
N VAL A 30 -4.37 3.15 -8.33
CA VAL A 30 -3.58 2.91 -7.12
C VAL A 30 -3.03 4.24 -6.58
N ALA A 31 -2.44 5.06 -7.45
CA ALA A 31 -1.86 6.33 -7.03
C ALA A 31 -2.90 7.27 -6.43
N GLU A 32 -4.14 7.22 -6.92
CA GLU A 32 -5.23 8.06 -6.40
C GLU A 32 -5.67 7.67 -4.99
N LEU A 33 -5.25 6.49 -4.51
CA LEU A 33 -5.52 6.06 -3.14
C LEU A 33 -4.56 6.70 -2.13
N TYR A 34 -3.54 7.40 -2.60
CA TYR A 34 -2.62 8.17 -1.75
C TYR A 34 -3.12 9.60 -1.61
N THR A 35 -2.72 10.27 -0.53
CA THR A 35 -2.99 11.70 -0.40
C THR A 35 -2.23 12.46 -1.49
N GLU A 36 -2.63 13.72 -1.73
CA GLU A 36 -1.96 14.55 -2.73
C GLU A 36 -0.44 14.62 -2.48
N LYS A 37 -0.03 14.66 -1.22
CA LYS A 37 1.38 14.70 -0.83
C LYS A 37 1.88 13.35 -0.31
N GLY A 38 1.25 12.27 -0.74
CA GLY A 38 1.60 10.94 -0.33
C GLY A 38 3.02 10.55 -0.73
N GLN A 39 3.60 9.65 0.05
CA GLN A 39 4.94 9.14 -0.22
C GLN A 39 4.93 7.62 -0.11
N PHE A 40 5.62 6.99 -1.04
CA PHE A 40 5.88 5.56 -1.01
C PHE A 40 7.38 5.37 -0.77
N LEU A 41 7.72 4.54 0.21
CA LEU A 41 9.09 4.36 0.68
C LEU A 41 9.50 2.90 0.44
N PRO A 42 9.98 2.58 -0.77
CA PRO A 42 10.31 1.19 -1.13
C PRO A 42 11.63 0.74 -0.52
N PRO A 43 11.85 -0.57 -0.40
CA PRO A 43 13.15 -1.07 0.01
C PRO A 43 14.18 -0.84 -1.10
N ASN A 44 15.41 -0.54 -0.71
CA ASN A 44 16.54 -0.39 -1.63
C ASN A 44 16.34 0.69 -2.68
N GLY A 45 15.50 1.68 -2.39
CA GLY A 45 15.23 2.78 -3.30
C GLY A 45 15.03 4.07 -2.54
N ASP A 46 14.93 5.16 -3.27
CA ASP A 46 14.72 6.47 -2.70
C ASP A 46 13.24 6.74 -2.49
N PHE A 47 12.93 7.83 -1.82
CA PHE A 47 11.56 8.29 -1.64
C PHE A 47 10.86 8.44 -2.98
N VAL A 48 9.59 8.01 -3.04
CA VAL A 48 8.72 8.27 -4.19
C VAL A 48 7.66 9.25 -3.69
N VAL A 49 7.68 10.46 -4.19
CA VAL A 49 6.90 11.57 -3.65
C VAL A 49 5.87 12.05 -4.66
N GLY A 50 4.59 12.05 -4.26
CA GLY A 50 3.50 12.57 -5.06
C GLY A 50 2.85 11.50 -5.95
N ARG A 51 1.61 11.76 -6.34
CA ARG A 51 0.80 10.77 -7.08
C ARG A 51 1.38 10.38 -8.44
N GLU A 52 1.97 11.34 -9.16
CA GLU A 52 2.51 11.02 -10.48
C GLU A 52 3.69 10.06 -10.37
N ALA A 53 4.63 10.32 -9.45
CA ALA A 53 5.77 9.44 -9.24
C ALA A 53 5.32 8.08 -8.71
N ILE A 54 4.32 8.06 -7.85
CA ILE A 54 3.76 6.81 -7.31
C ILE A 54 3.14 5.99 -8.43
N LYS A 55 2.36 6.65 -9.32
CA LYS A 55 1.77 5.97 -10.47
C LYS A 55 2.85 5.31 -11.33
N GLU A 56 3.92 6.05 -11.62
CA GLU A 56 5.01 5.54 -12.45
C GLU A 56 5.71 4.36 -11.79
N THR A 57 5.88 4.42 -10.48
CA THR A 57 6.52 3.34 -9.71
C THR A 57 5.66 2.07 -9.75
N PHE A 58 4.35 2.18 -9.51
CA PHE A 58 3.48 1.01 -9.56
C PHE A 58 3.34 0.47 -10.97
N GLN A 59 3.35 1.34 -11.97
CA GLN A 59 3.36 0.87 -13.36
C GLN A 59 4.63 0.06 -13.64
N ALA A 60 5.78 0.50 -13.14
CA ALA A 60 7.03 -0.24 -13.30
C ALA A 60 6.94 -1.62 -12.63
N PHE A 61 6.33 -1.72 -11.46
CA PHE A 61 6.12 -3.01 -10.80
C PHE A 61 5.28 -3.95 -11.68
N MET A 62 4.21 -3.43 -12.26
CA MET A 62 3.36 -4.20 -13.16
C MET A 62 4.13 -4.66 -14.39
N ASP A 63 4.95 -3.78 -14.95
CA ASP A 63 5.77 -4.07 -16.12
C ASP A 63 6.83 -5.13 -15.82
N MET A 64 7.24 -5.25 -14.55
CA MET A 64 8.20 -6.27 -14.11
C MET A 64 7.57 -7.64 -13.90
N GLY A 65 6.25 -7.74 -14.05
CA GLY A 65 5.54 -9.00 -13.91
C GLY A 65 4.82 -9.22 -12.59
N ILE A 66 4.78 -8.21 -11.73
CA ILE A 66 4.00 -8.32 -10.49
C ILE A 66 2.52 -8.14 -10.85
N LYS A 67 1.72 -9.17 -10.60
CA LYS A 67 0.31 -9.17 -10.95
C LYS A 67 -0.61 -8.99 -9.75
N VAL A 68 -0.22 -9.55 -8.62
CA VAL A 68 -1.06 -9.58 -7.42
C VAL A 68 -0.25 -9.08 -6.23
N ILE A 69 -0.85 -8.18 -5.47
CA ILE A 69 -0.36 -7.81 -4.14
C ILE A 69 -1.38 -8.31 -3.14
N LYS A 70 -0.93 -9.11 -2.18
CA LYS A 70 -1.77 -9.57 -1.08
C LYS A 70 -1.34 -8.81 0.17
N LEU A 71 -2.28 -8.15 0.81
CA LEU A 71 -2.05 -7.39 2.04
C LEU A 71 -2.81 -8.03 3.18
N GLU A 72 -2.12 -8.22 4.30
CA GLU A 72 -2.74 -8.74 5.52
C GLU A 72 -2.54 -7.71 6.63
N THR A 73 -3.63 -7.13 7.13
CA THR A 73 -3.61 -6.16 8.21
C THR A 73 -3.42 -6.88 9.54
N LEU A 74 -2.39 -6.51 10.29
CA LEU A 74 -2.15 -7.10 11.61
C LEU A 74 -2.64 -6.21 12.74
N GLU A 75 -2.47 -4.88 12.62
CA GLU A 75 -2.96 -3.96 13.64
C GLU A 75 -3.25 -2.60 13.03
N VAL A 76 -4.22 -1.89 13.58
CA VAL A 76 -4.59 -0.53 13.20
C VAL A 76 -4.85 0.27 14.47
N GLU A 77 -4.30 1.48 14.53
CA GLU A 77 -4.61 2.43 15.60
C GLU A 77 -5.08 3.73 14.98
N GLY A 78 -6.18 4.27 15.51
CA GLY A 78 -6.78 5.50 14.99
C GLY A 78 -6.53 6.68 15.91
N TYR A 79 -6.27 7.85 15.31
CA TYR A 79 -5.99 9.10 16.02
C TYR A 79 -6.72 10.24 15.30
N GLY A 80 -8.05 10.28 15.42
CA GLY A 80 -8.84 11.29 14.72
C GLY A 80 -8.84 11.05 13.22
N ASP A 81 -8.25 11.97 12.46
CA ASP A 81 -8.17 11.88 11.00
C ASP A 81 -6.91 11.14 10.52
N THR A 82 -6.19 10.51 11.43
CA THR A 82 -4.95 9.78 11.14
C THR A 82 -5.08 8.36 11.69
N ALA A 83 -4.51 7.39 10.99
CA ALA A 83 -4.44 6.02 11.49
C ALA A 83 -3.09 5.43 11.10
N THR A 84 -2.63 4.48 11.91
CA THR A 84 -1.43 3.71 11.59
C THR A 84 -1.82 2.27 11.38
N GLU A 85 -1.16 1.63 10.42
CA GLU A 85 -1.39 0.21 10.12
C GLU A 85 -0.06 -0.51 10.05
N VAL A 86 -0.01 -1.71 10.62
CA VAL A 86 1.12 -2.63 10.45
C VAL A 86 0.57 -3.91 9.82
N GLY A 87 1.25 -4.42 8.82
CA GLY A 87 0.79 -5.62 8.13
C GLY A 87 1.89 -6.35 7.40
N LYS A 88 1.47 -7.37 6.67
CA LYS A 88 2.35 -8.19 5.82
C LYS A 88 1.89 -8.10 4.38
N TYR A 89 2.84 -8.28 3.46
CA TYR A 89 2.51 -8.31 2.04
C TYR A 89 3.14 -9.50 1.35
N ILE A 90 2.51 -9.94 0.26
CA ILE A 90 3.05 -10.94 -0.66
C ILE A 90 2.84 -10.40 -2.06
N LEU A 91 3.88 -10.47 -2.89
CA LEU A 91 3.82 -10.10 -4.31
C LEU A 91 3.89 -11.37 -5.13
N GLU A 92 2.97 -11.50 -6.10
CA GLU A 92 2.90 -12.69 -6.94
C GLU A 92 2.85 -12.30 -8.42
N ASP A 93 3.37 -13.19 -9.27
CA ASP A 93 3.22 -13.04 -10.71
C ASP A 93 1.86 -13.59 -11.16
N GLU A 94 1.61 -13.57 -12.48
CA GLU A 94 0.34 -14.02 -13.05
C GLU A 94 0.05 -15.49 -12.76
N GLY A 95 1.09 -16.30 -12.66
CA GLY A 95 0.95 -17.73 -12.37
C GLY A 95 0.82 -18.06 -10.89
N GLY A 96 0.85 -17.05 -10.02
CA GLY A 96 0.75 -17.24 -8.59
C GLY A 96 2.07 -17.53 -7.90
N GLN A 97 3.19 -17.39 -8.62
CA GLN A 97 4.51 -17.59 -8.02
C GLN A 97 4.85 -16.38 -7.14
N VAL A 98 5.29 -16.64 -5.93
CA VAL A 98 5.69 -15.58 -5.00
C VAL A 98 7.00 -14.96 -5.45
N LEU A 99 6.98 -13.65 -5.69
CA LEU A 99 8.16 -12.89 -6.12
C LEU A 99 8.85 -12.20 -4.96
N ASP A 100 8.07 -11.81 -3.94
CA ASP A 100 8.61 -11.19 -2.73
C ASP A 100 7.56 -11.29 -1.64
N GLU A 101 8.02 -11.19 -0.38
CA GLU A 101 7.13 -11.09 0.78
C GLU A 101 7.82 -10.26 1.85
N GLY A 102 7.01 -9.60 2.67
CA GLY A 102 7.56 -8.76 3.69
C GLY A 102 6.51 -8.16 4.61
N LYS A 103 6.83 -7.02 5.16
CA LYS A 103 5.99 -6.30 6.11
C LYS A 103 5.93 -4.84 5.72
N PHE A 104 4.86 -4.18 6.19
CA PHE A 104 4.67 -2.77 5.85
C PHE A 104 4.10 -2.01 7.04
N MET A 105 4.28 -0.71 6.99
CA MET A 105 3.65 0.22 7.90
C MET A 105 3.12 1.39 7.08
N VAL A 106 1.88 1.77 7.34
CA VAL A 106 1.25 2.89 6.63
C VAL A 106 0.73 3.89 7.64
N ILE A 107 0.96 5.17 7.37
CA ILE A 107 0.23 6.25 8.03
C ILE A 107 -0.87 6.66 7.06
N TRP A 108 -2.11 6.49 7.49
CA TRP A 108 -3.30 6.86 6.74
C TRP A 108 -3.80 8.23 7.20
N LYS A 109 -4.35 9.01 6.27
CA LYS A 109 -5.00 10.27 6.61
C LYS A 109 -6.33 10.38 5.89
N GLN A 110 -7.30 11.03 6.53
CA GLN A 110 -8.54 11.34 5.84
C GLN A 110 -8.33 12.58 4.96
N GLU A 111 -8.73 12.44 3.70
CA GLU A 111 -8.69 13.51 2.72
C GLU A 111 -10.02 13.46 1.98
N ALA A 112 -10.77 14.55 2.01
CA ALA A 112 -12.12 14.61 1.43
C ALA A 112 -13.04 13.52 1.97
N GLY A 113 -12.93 13.20 3.25
CA GLY A 113 -13.76 12.20 3.91
C GLY A 113 -13.37 10.75 3.66
N GLN A 114 -12.25 10.51 2.99
CA GLN A 114 -11.79 9.16 2.67
C GLN A 114 -10.41 8.90 3.24
N TRP A 115 -10.19 7.67 3.70
CA TRP A 115 -8.87 7.25 4.15
C TRP A 115 -7.95 7.08 2.94
N LYS A 116 -6.81 7.77 2.97
CA LYS A 116 -5.80 7.75 1.92
C LYS A 116 -4.45 7.42 2.52
N LEU A 117 -3.62 6.68 1.75
CA LEU A 117 -2.25 6.41 2.19
C LEU A 117 -1.46 7.72 2.16
N HIS A 118 -0.84 8.06 3.29
CA HIS A 118 -0.06 9.29 3.40
C HIS A 118 1.44 8.99 3.41
N ARG A 119 1.85 8.00 4.17
CA ARG A 119 3.22 7.47 4.17
C ARG A 119 3.08 5.96 4.13
N ASP A 120 3.76 5.34 3.20
CA ASP A 120 3.62 3.91 2.93
C ASP A 120 5.01 3.32 2.77
N MET A 121 5.48 2.63 3.81
CA MET A 121 6.81 2.03 3.81
C MET A 121 6.68 0.52 3.79
N ILE A 122 7.41 -0.10 2.88
CA ILE A 122 7.48 -1.56 2.82
C ILE A 122 8.92 -2.00 3.04
N ASN A 123 9.06 -3.23 3.52
CA ASN A 123 10.37 -3.81 3.82
C ASN A 123 10.31 -5.30 3.54
N SER A 124 11.19 -5.77 2.66
CA SER A 124 11.22 -7.18 2.29
C SER A 124 11.70 -8.04 3.45
N SER A 125 11.12 -9.23 3.58
CA SER A 125 11.57 -10.24 4.53
C SER A 125 12.47 -11.29 3.86
N VAL A 126 12.68 -11.15 2.55
CA VAL A 126 13.58 -12.02 1.81
C VAL A 126 14.99 -11.43 1.90
N PRO A 127 15.96 -12.19 2.41
CA PRO A 127 17.32 -11.65 2.54
C PRO A 127 17.90 -11.24 1.18
N ALA A 128 18.64 -10.15 1.17
CA ALA A 128 19.31 -9.70 -0.03
C ALA A 128 20.35 -10.74 -0.46
N LYS A 129 20.48 -10.93 -1.76
CA LYS A 129 21.53 -11.80 -2.30
C LYS A 129 22.87 -11.08 -2.24
N GLU A 130 23.91 -11.82 -1.90
CA GLU A 130 25.26 -11.29 -1.89
C GLU A 130 25.96 -11.54 -3.21
#